data_fc9bae8d63b4f71680a558be9dd55e89
#
_entry.id   fc9bae8d63b4f71680a558be9dd55e89
#
_cell.length_a   1.000
_cell.length_b   1.000
_cell.length_c   1.000
_cell.angle_alpha   90.00
_cell.angle_beta   90.00
_cell.angle_gamma   90.00
#
_symmetry.space_group_name_H-M   'P 1'
#
loop_
_entity.id
_entity.type
_entity.pdbx_description
1 polymer ?
#
loop_
_entity_poly.entity_id
_entity_poly.type
_entity_poly.pdbx_seq_one_letter_code
_entity_poly.pdbx_strand_id
1 'polypeptide(L)'
;MSEIQNENTQSMIAPLYQSLLEKNWRCLLFNTTTDLFRDTAFDRGEASIFQLMDFSVIDVVLIYTQCLKCRAIVEDILTAAQKHRKPVFLIEPTERYSGGIRISFDEADAFRYLVKHLIEQHHVTKFACIAGFKGNPASEIREMIFRDVLKEHGVPFDEKWFGYGNFYSIPTQEVMERFLADPEGLPQAIVCINDSMAITVCEILEERGIRVPEDVIVTGFDGIVQEQYNFPRLTTCRRNLNRFGSFLAKLIERANAGEEMKREYVFPYTLDVSESCGCRKFSMKEVSLAVNSIYSRMNNSAQYDRSMTNMLTKLTFEQDVEKVNEILRYYIRSDTYLCVNADFFHGNQNGHTYETEPFTEEVTSLRFFYGEENTEVKEIPQRQLVPDWNYITERTDPVVIYAVHNQQIVYGYLVVFANSFDYVVQRMHQFVLTLDSCAGMFVQQESLRDSNQRLQEIQNKIIVSFADMVESRDDFTGQHVKRTSEYLRILVKYLAEMPEYAKILTPEMQDRMCKAAPLHDIGKIKISDMVLNKPGRLTEDEFEVIKTHTLSGGEIIEKTLTDIE
;
A
#
# COMPACT_ATOMS: atom_id res chain seq x y z
N MET A 1 7.44 3.62 9.10
CA MET A 1 8.35 2.90 8.20
C MET A 1 7.71 2.76 6.85
N SER A 2 8.48 2.64 5.80
CA SER A 2 7.95 2.32 4.48
C SER A 2 8.67 1.10 3.92
N GLU A 3 8.00 0.42 2.98
CA GLU A 3 8.61 -0.67 2.24
C GLU A 3 9.25 -1.77 3.12
N ILE A 4 8.56 -2.21 4.18
CA ILE A 4 9.03 -3.33 5.01
C ILE A 4 9.27 -4.62 4.18
N GLN A 5 8.64 -4.72 2.98
CA GLN A 5 8.86 -5.78 2.02
C GLN A 5 10.23 -5.73 1.33
N ASN A 6 10.94 -4.60 1.38
CA ASN A 6 12.29 -4.49 0.85
C ASN A 6 13.28 -5.26 1.74
N GLU A 7 14.09 -6.14 1.16
CA GLU A 7 15.05 -6.97 1.90
C GLU A 7 16.02 -6.16 2.76
N ASN A 8 16.43 -4.98 2.31
CA ASN A 8 17.32 -4.11 3.08
C ASN A 8 16.62 -3.53 4.32
N THR A 9 15.35 -3.12 4.17
CA THR A 9 14.52 -2.65 5.29
C THR A 9 14.30 -3.79 6.29
N GLN A 10 13.97 -4.98 5.79
CA GLN A 10 13.77 -6.19 6.57
C GLN A 10 15.00 -6.56 7.41
N SER A 11 16.17 -6.58 6.78
CA SER A 11 17.43 -6.90 7.44
C SER A 11 17.76 -5.91 8.57
N MET A 12 17.34 -4.65 8.45
CA MET A 12 17.49 -3.64 9.51
C MET A 12 16.52 -3.87 10.67
N ILE A 13 15.24 -4.16 10.38
CA ILE A 13 14.17 -4.17 11.38
C ILE A 13 14.23 -5.42 12.26
N ALA A 14 14.41 -6.59 11.70
CA ALA A 14 14.30 -7.85 12.43
C ALA A 14 15.30 -7.94 13.62
N PRO A 15 16.59 -7.63 13.45
CA PRO A 15 17.54 -7.61 14.56
C PRO A 15 17.26 -6.51 15.59
N LEU A 16 16.79 -5.34 15.11
CA LEU A 16 16.40 -4.25 15.99
C LEU A 16 15.21 -4.65 16.86
N TYR A 17 14.16 -5.17 16.25
CA TYR A 17 12.98 -5.66 16.96
C TYR A 17 13.34 -6.71 18.02
N GLN A 18 14.20 -7.68 17.67
CA GLN A 18 14.66 -8.69 18.62
C GLN A 18 15.37 -8.06 19.83
N SER A 19 16.23 -7.07 19.59
CA SER A 19 16.93 -6.36 20.66
C SER A 19 15.99 -5.57 21.59
N LEU A 20 14.88 -5.07 21.05
CA LEU A 20 13.87 -4.36 21.84
C LEU A 20 13.00 -5.34 22.64
N LEU A 21 12.66 -6.50 22.07
CA LEU A 21 11.95 -7.56 22.79
C LEU A 21 12.74 -8.10 23.98
N GLU A 22 14.07 -8.26 23.88
CA GLU A 22 14.92 -8.68 24.99
C GLU A 22 14.84 -7.72 26.18
N LYS A 23 14.44 -6.45 25.94
CA LYS A 23 14.19 -5.45 26.98
C LYS A 23 12.72 -5.45 27.47
N ASN A 24 11.91 -6.37 27.00
CA ASN A 24 10.46 -6.42 27.26
C ASN A 24 9.72 -5.17 26.76
N TRP A 25 10.23 -4.51 25.71
CA TRP A 25 9.56 -3.40 25.04
C TRP A 25 8.66 -3.89 23.92
N ARG A 26 7.63 -3.13 23.61
CA ARG A 26 6.69 -3.40 22.53
C ARG A 26 6.89 -2.41 21.41
N CYS A 27 6.82 -2.89 20.18
CA CYS A 27 6.99 -2.07 18.99
C CYS A 27 5.71 -2.07 18.17
N LEU A 28 5.20 -0.88 17.87
CA LEU A 28 4.19 -0.64 16.86
C LEU A 28 4.89 -0.18 15.58
N LEU A 29 4.69 -0.90 14.49
CA LEU A 29 5.27 -0.58 13.20
C LEU A 29 4.22 0.09 12.30
N PHE A 30 4.21 1.42 12.25
CA PHE A 30 3.41 2.17 11.28
C PHE A 30 4.11 2.07 9.93
N ASN A 31 3.54 1.29 9.01
CA ASN A 31 4.18 0.96 7.75
C ASN A 31 3.39 1.48 6.54
N THR A 32 4.10 2.02 5.56
CA THR A 32 3.56 2.39 4.26
C THR A 32 4.07 1.45 3.17
N THR A 33 3.34 1.30 2.09
CA THR A 33 3.72 0.43 0.96
C THR A 33 4.66 1.15 -0.02
N THR A 34 4.73 2.49 0.04
CA THR A 34 5.64 3.35 -0.73
C THR A 34 6.58 4.13 0.18
N ASP A 35 7.65 4.71 -0.39
CA ASP A 35 8.61 5.57 0.33
C ASP A 35 8.13 7.03 0.46
N LEU A 36 6.94 7.34 -0.01
CA LEU A 36 6.28 8.65 -0.01
C LEU A 36 7.08 9.76 -0.73
N PHE A 37 8.05 9.40 -1.58
CA PHE A 37 8.94 10.37 -2.22
C PHE A 37 8.22 11.26 -3.25
N ARG A 38 7.21 10.71 -3.95
CA ARG A 38 6.55 11.39 -5.07
C ARG A 38 5.42 12.33 -4.66
N ASP A 39 4.99 12.29 -3.41
CA ASP A 39 3.85 13.07 -2.86
C ASP A 39 2.58 12.97 -3.74
N THR A 40 2.29 11.75 -4.19
CA THR A 40 1.09 11.46 -5.00
C THR A 40 -0.15 11.39 -4.11
N ALA A 41 -1.34 11.38 -4.74
CA ALA A 41 -2.59 11.12 -4.00
C ALA A 41 -2.56 9.78 -3.25
N PHE A 42 -1.90 8.77 -3.81
CA PHE A 42 -1.67 7.48 -3.17
C PHE A 42 -0.75 7.63 -1.94
N ASP A 43 0.37 8.34 -2.07
CA ASP A 43 1.30 8.57 -0.95
C ASP A 43 0.63 9.31 0.22
N ARG A 44 -0.30 10.22 -0.06
CA ARG A 44 -1.07 10.92 0.98
C ARG A 44 -2.04 10.00 1.72
N GLY A 45 -2.72 9.09 1.00
CA GLY A 45 -3.53 8.04 1.62
C GLY A 45 -2.71 7.18 2.57
N GLU A 46 -1.56 6.71 2.11
CA GLU A 46 -0.59 5.95 2.91
C GLU A 46 -0.12 6.72 4.16
N ALA A 47 0.22 8.00 3.99
CA ALA A 47 0.75 8.85 5.06
C ALA A 47 -0.25 9.07 6.21
N SER A 48 -1.54 8.91 5.97
CA SER A 48 -2.59 9.05 6.99
C SER A 48 -2.36 8.15 8.20
N ILE A 49 -1.67 7.00 8.02
CA ILE A 49 -1.37 6.06 9.10
C ILE A 49 -0.59 6.71 10.25
N PHE A 50 0.22 7.72 9.99
CA PHE A 50 1.00 8.40 11.03
C PHE A 50 0.15 9.29 11.94
N GLN A 51 -1.09 9.65 11.54
CA GLN A 51 -2.03 10.38 12.37
C GLN A 51 -2.67 9.51 13.46
N LEU A 52 -2.52 8.17 13.37
CA LEU A 52 -2.91 7.24 14.43
C LEU A 52 -1.90 7.17 15.59
N MET A 53 -0.76 7.85 15.50
CA MET A 53 0.26 7.81 16.55
C MET A 53 -0.19 8.55 17.80
N ASP A 54 -0.60 7.80 18.83
CA ASP A 54 -0.95 8.37 20.13
C ASP A 54 0.29 8.52 21.03
N PHE A 55 0.81 9.72 21.13
CA PHE A 55 1.98 10.04 21.95
C PHE A 55 1.72 9.99 23.47
N SER A 56 0.50 9.71 23.92
CA SER A 56 0.22 9.44 25.33
C SER A 56 0.70 8.05 25.76
N VAL A 57 0.70 7.10 24.82
CA VAL A 57 1.12 5.70 25.02
C VAL A 57 2.46 5.34 24.37
N ILE A 58 2.93 6.14 23.41
CA ILE A 58 4.23 5.96 22.76
C ILE A 58 5.32 6.64 23.61
N ASP A 59 6.37 5.91 23.96
CA ASP A 59 7.49 6.45 24.74
C ASP A 59 8.62 6.98 23.86
N VAL A 60 8.90 6.32 22.73
CA VAL A 60 10.00 6.64 21.80
C VAL A 60 9.55 6.43 20.37
N VAL A 61 10.01 7.28 19.47
CA VAL A 61 9.78 7.11 18.03
C VAL A 61 11.10 6.84 17.32
N LEU A 62 11.10 5.85 16.44
CA LEU A 62 12.21 5.52 15.56
C LEU A 62 11.76 5.75 14.12
N ILE A 63 12.49 6.59 13.38
CA ILE A 63 12.21 6.87 11.96
C ILE A 63 13.41 6.41 11.13
N TYR A 64 13.18 5.45 10.24
CA TYR A 64 14.15 5.06 9.23
C TYR A 64 13.96 5.91 7.98
N THR A 65 14.76 6.97 7.86
CA THR A 65 14.56 8.02 6.87
C THR A 65 14.91 7.60 5.43
N GLN A 66 15.71 6.55 5.25
CA GLN A 66 15.95 5.97 3.92
C GLN A 66 14.68 5.40 3.29
N CYS A 67 13.76 4.94 4.13
CA CYS A 67 12.48 4.38 3.70
C CYS A 67 11.36 5.43 3.71
N LEU A 68 11.42 6.45 4.57
CA LEU A 68 10.41 7.51 4.68
C LEU A 68 11.02 8.81 4.12
N LYS A 69 10.87 9.03 2.80
CA LYS A 69 11.57 10.11 2.09
C LYS A 69 10.78 11.42 2.01
N CYS A 70 9.52 11.44 2.43
CA CYS A 70 8.75 12.68 2.49
C CYS A 70 9.16 13.50 3.72
N ARG A 71 9.88 14.59 3.50
CA ARG A 71 10.37 15.47 4.56
C ARG A 71 9.23 16.05 5.41
N ALA A 72 8.13 16.48 4.77
CA ALA A 72 7.00 17.08 5.46
C ALA A 72 6.42 16.14 6.53
N ILE A 73 6.22 14.86 6.17
CA ILE A 73 5.71 13.84 7.09
C ILE A 73 6.66 13.61 8.27
N VAL A 74 7.97 13.57 8.03
CA VAL A 74 8.96 13.43 9.11
C VAL A 74 8.91 14.62 10.05
N GLU A 75 8.82 15.86 9.51
CA GLU A 75 8.70 17.09 10.33
C GLU A 75 7.39 17.14 11.12
N ASP A 76 6.28 16.63 10.57
CA ASP A 76 5.00 16.54 11.28
C ASP A 76 5.11 15.59 12.48
N ILE A 77 5.72 14.41 12.29
CA ILE A 77 5.97 13.45 13.37
C ILE A 77 6.90 14.06 14.44
N LEU A 78 7.98 14.74 14.03
CA LEU A 78 8.90 15.40 14.94
C LEU A 78 8.20 16.48 15.78
N THR A 79 7.36 17.29 15.14
CA THR A 79 6.60 18.37 15.80
C THR A 79 5.61 17.79 16.82
N ALA A 80 4.89 16.73 16.45
CA ALA A 80 3.97 16.04 17.33
C ALA A 80 4.68 15.39 18.52
N ALA A 81 5.78 14.69 18.29
CA ALA A 81 6.59 14.08 19.35
C ALA A 81 7.18 15.12 20.29
N GLN A 82 7.67 16.25 19.78
CA GLN A 82 8.22 17.35 20.59
C GLN A 82 7.15 17.98 21.50
N LYS A 83 5.94 18.17 21.00
CA LYS A 83 4.81 18.66 21.80
C LYS A 83 4.55 17.78 23.02
N HIS A 84 4.74 16.48 22.88
CA HIS A 84 4.57 15.48 23.94
C HIS A 84 5.88 15.12 24.66
N ARG A 85 6.99 15.81 24.37
CA ARG A 85 8.32 15.60 24.94
C ARG A 85 8.84 14.16 24.78
N LYS A 86 8.51 13.52 23.64
CA LYS A 86 8.94 12.17 23.34
C LYS A 86 10.23 12.19 22.51
N PRO A 87 11.25 11.37 22.84
CA PRO A 87 12.48 11.30 22.05
C PRO A 87 12.21 10.66 20.69
N VAL A 88 12.83 11.23 19.65
CA VAL A 88 12.78 10.70 18.29
C VAL A 88 14.19 10.40 17.82
N PHE A 89 14.45 9.19 17.34
CA PHE A 89 15.68 8.78 16.71
C PHE A 89 15.49 8.71 15.19
N LEU A 90 16.34 9.45 14.47
CA LEU A 90 16.39 9.47 13.01
C LEU A 90 17.54 8.56 12.55
N ILE A 91 17.21 7.43 11.93
CA ILE A 91 18.19 6.46 11.45
C ILE A 91 18.52 6.81 9.99
N GLU A 92 19.79 7.02 9.69
CA GLU A 92 20.35 7.41 8.38
C GLU A 92 19.67 8.65 7.75
N PRO A 93 19.60 9.77 8.47
CA PRO A 93 19.00 10.97 7.91
C PRO A 93 19.85 11.56 6.79
N THR A 94 19.28 11.61 5.58
CA THR A 94 19.90 12.19 4.38
C THR A 94 19.81 13.71 4.36
N GLU A 95 18.88 14.27 5.14
CA GLU A 95 18.61 15.70 5.19
C GLU A 95 18.75 16.25 6.62
N ARG A 96 18.73 17.58 6.75
CA ARG A 96 18.66 18.24 8.05
C ARG A 96 17.20 18.43 8.43
N TYR A 97 16.80 17.82 9.54
CA TYR A 97 15.49 17.96 10.16
C TYR A 97 15.54 18.94 11.35
N SER A 98 14.37 19.46 11.74
CA SER A 98 14.21 20.45 12.80
C SER A 98 14.58 19.90 14.20
N GLY A 99 14.52 18.59 14.38
CA GLY A 99 14.76 17.91 15.65
C GLY A 99 15.21 16.47 15.49
N GLY A 100 15.12 15.73 16.61
CA GLY A 100 15.49 14.31 16.64
C GLY A 100 16.99 14.06 16.90
N ILE A 101 17.30 12.86 17.37
CA ILE A 101 18.65 12.34 17.60
C ILE A 101 19.07 11.60 16.33
N ARG A 102 20.10 12.04 15.67
CA ARG A 102 20.58 11.48 14.41
C ARG A 102 21.47 10.28 14.67
N ILE A 103 21.26 9.22 13.92
CA ILE A 103 22.11 8.03 13.93
C ILE A 103 22.54 7.74 12.50
N SER A 104 23.81 7.84 12.21
CA SER A 104 24.43 7.54 10.92
C SER A 104 25.39 6.37 11.03
N PHE A 105 25.75 5.79 9.90
CA PHE A 105 26.79 4.78 9.80
C PHE A 105 28.06 5.40 9.23
N ASP A 106 29.22 4.93 9.72
CA ASP A 106 30.54 5.41 9.26
C ASP A 106 30.95 4.69 7.96
N GLU A 107 30.47 5.22 6.83
CA GLU A 107 30.83 4.70 5.52
C GLU A 107 32.29 5.03 5.14
N ALA A 108 32.75 6.19 5.54
CA ALA A 108 34.06 6.70 5.13
C ALA A 108 35.19 5.85 5.68
N ASP A 109 35.20 5.60 6.99
CA ASP A 109 36.20 4.76 7.63
C ASP A 109 36.15 3.32 7.13
N ALA A 110 34.94 2.78 6.94
CA ALA A 110 34.77 1.41 6.43
C ALA A 110 35.37 1.25 5.03
N PHE A 111 35.06 2.18 4.11
CA PHE A 111 35.59 2.11 2.75
C PHE A 111 37.13 2.31 2.72
N ARG A 112 37.62 3.18 3.58
CA ARG A 112 39.08 3.33 3.79
C ARG A 112 39.72 2.01 4.25
N TYR A 113 39.09 1.30 5.19
CA TYR A 113 39.55 -0.01 5.65
C TYR A 113 39.54 -1.06 4.54
N LEU A 114 38.55 -1.06 3.68
CA LEU A 114 38.44 -1.98 2.54
C LEU A 114 39.62 -1.80 1.58
N VAL A 115 39.92 -0.56 1.17
CA VAL A 115 41.03 -0.29 0.24
C VAL A 115 42.37 -0.59 0.89
N LYS A 116 42.57 -0.21 2.17
CA LYS A 116 43.79 -0.55 2.93
C LYS A 116 43.99 -2.06 3.02
N HIS A 117 42.94 -2.84 3.25
CA HIS A 117 43.01 -4.30 3.30
C HIS A 117 43.64 -4.87 2.01
N LEU A 118 43.25 -4.37 0.83
CA LEU A 118 43.82 -4.81 -0.43
C LEU A 118 45.31 -4.47 -0.57
N ILE A 119 45.70 -3.31 -0.12
CA ILE A 119 47.12 -2.89 -0.18
C ILE A 119 47.96 -3.66 0.84
N GLU A 120 47.54 -3.69 2.10
CA GLU A 120 48.33 -4.19 3.21
C GLU A 120 48.34 -5.72 3.31
N GLN A 121 47.24 -6.38 3.02
CA GLN A 121 47.12 -7.84 3.16
C GLN A 121 47.35 -8.59 1.83
N HIS A 122 46.93 -7.98 0.71
CA HIS A 122 47.05 -8.63 -0.61
C HIS A 122 48.18 -8.02 -1.49
N HIS A 123 48.85 -6.97 -0.99
CA HIS A 123 49.96 -6.28 -1.67
C HIS A 123 49.58 -5.81 -3.08
N VAL A 124 48.32 -5.39 -3.27
CA VAL A 124 47.82 -4.90 -4.55
C VAL A 124 48.47 -3.55 -4.88
N THR A 125 49.02 -3.42 -6.07
CA THR A 125 49.67 -2.22 -6.60
C THR A 125 49.03 -1.66 -7.85
N LYS A 126 48.17 -2.43 -8.53
CA LYS A 126 47.40 -2.00 -9.71
C LYS A 126 45.91 -2.19 -9.45
N PHE A 127 45.19 -1.09 -9.49
CA PHE A 127 43.77 -1.05 -9.19
C PHE A 127 42.93 -0.59 -10.37
N ALA A 128 41.66 -1.11 -10.47
CA ALA A 128 40.56 -0.42 -11.13
C ALA A 128 39.53 0.02 -10.10
N CYS A 129 38.76 1.06 -10.43
CA CYS A 129 37.66 1.53 -9.61
C CYS A 129 36.42 1.77 -10.48
N ILE A 130 35.30 1.23 -10.04
CA ILE A 130 33.98 1.45 -10.67
C ILE A 130 33.12 2.22 -9.68
N ALA A 131 32.85 3.50 -10.02
CA ALA A 131 32.10 4.45 -9.22
C ALA A 131 30.60 4.46 -9.54
N GLY A 132 29.79 5.09 -8.69
CA GLY A 132 28.36 5.32 -8.92
C GLY A 132 28.10 6.49 -9.85
N PHE A 133 26.96 7.18 -9.64
CA PHE A 133 26.64 8.37 -10.43
C PHE A 133 27.60 9.53 -10.10
N LYS A 134 28.00 10.23 -11.13
CA LYS A 134 28.69 11.50 -10.97
C LYS A 134 27.74 12.53 -10.32
N GLY A 135 28.21 13.24 -9.31
CA GLY A 135 27.40 14.17 -8.51
C GLY A 135 26.61 13.51 -7.37
N ASN A 136 26.67 12.18 -7.21
CA ASN A 136 26.10 11.52 -6.05
C ASN A 136 27.06 11.60 -4.85
N PRO A 137 26.63 12.17 -3.70
CA PRO A 137 27.53 12.39 -2.56
C PRO A 137 28.24 11.12 -2.05
N ALA A 138 27.53 9.99 -1.95
CA ALA A 138 28.11 8.73 -1.50
C ALA A 138 29.15 8.20 -2.50
N SER A 139 28.87 8.30 -3.81
CA SER A 139 29.82 7.93 -4.86
C SER A 139 31.08 8.79 -4.81
N GLU A 140 30.93 10.11 -4.72
CA GLU A 140 32.08 11.05 -4.69
C GLU A 140 32.92 10.90 -3.44
N ILE A 141 32.31 10.69 -2.28
CA ILE A 141 33.04 10.44 -1.03
C ILE A 141 33.85 9.14 -1.13
N ARG A 142 33.26 8.05 -1.61
CA ARG A 142 33.94 6.76 -1.75
C ARG A 142 35.06 6.84 -2.80
N GLU A 143 34.85 7.53 -3.92
CA GLU A 143 35.89 7.80 -4.93
C GLU A 143 37.04 8.61 -4.33
N MET A 144 36.75 9.69 -3.62
CA MET A 144 37.76 10.51 -2.97
C MET A 144 38.59 9.68 -1.99
N ILE A 145 37.94 8.87 -1.15
CA ILE A 145 38.62 8.02 -0.17
C ILE A 145 39.50 6.98 -0.87
N PHE A 146 39.02 6.37 -1.96
CA PHE A 146 39.82 5.45 -2.76
C PHE A 146 41.15 6.10 -3.21
N ARG A 147 41.05 7.27 -3.83
CA ARG A 147 42.23 8.03 -4.33
C ARG A 147 43.16 8.46 -3.21
N ASP A 148 42.59 8.92 -2.08
CA ASP A 148 43.39 9.34 -0.91
C ASP A 148 44.15 8.17 -0.32
N VAL A 149 43.54 6.99 -0.16
CA VAL A 149 44.22 5.81 0.39
C VAL A 149 45.34 5.34 -0.53
N LEU A 150 45.13 5.31 -1.83
CA LEU A 150 46.20 4.96 -2.79
C LEU A 150 47.39 5.96 -2.68
N LYS A 151 47.08 7.25 -2.61
CA LYS A 151 48.12 8.30 -2.46
C LYS A 151 48.88 8.18 -1.13
N GLU A 152 48.17 7.94 -0.02
CA GLU A 152 48.79 7.72 1.31
C GLU A 152 49.78 6.56 1.30
N HIS A 153 49.53 5.51 0.51
CA HIS A 153 50.38 4.32 0.42
C HIS A 153 51.34 4.35 -0.76
N GLY A 154 51.41 5.46 -1.50
CA GLY A 154 52.31 5.60 -2.65
C GLY A 154 51.98 4.69 -3.83
N VAL A 155 50.74 4.23 -3.94
CA VAL A 155 50.26 3.38 -5.04
C VAL A 155 49.80 4.28 -6.20
N PRO A 156 50.40 4.19 -7.40
CA PRO A 156 50.00 4.99 -8.54
C PRO A 156 48.65 4.50 -9.06
N PHE A 157 47.79 5.42 -9.52
CA PHE A 157 46.52 5.11 -10.13
C PHE A 157 46.47 5.65 -11.55
N ASP A 158 46.12 4.79 -12.52
CA ASP A 158 45.93 5.17 -13.91
C ASP A 158 44.45 5.37 -14.21
N GLU A 159 44.07 6.56 -14.69
CA GLU A 159 42.70 6.96 -14.96
C GLU A 159 42.01 6.11 -16.03
N LYS A 160 42.72 5.36 -16.87
CA LYS A 160 42.12 4.39 -17.79
C LYS A 160 41.31 3.30 -17.07
N TRP A 161 41.67 2.99 -15.82
CA TRP A 161 41.05 2.01 -14.95
C TRP A 161 39.93 2.60 -14.05
N PHE A 162 39.49 3.81 -14.34
CA PHE A 162 38.35 4.43 -13.65
C PHE A 162 37.09 4.45 -14.57
N GLY A 163 35.90 4.16 -13.99
CA GLY A 163 34.63 4.27 -14.72
C GLY A 163 33.43 4.45 -13.81
N TYR A 164 32.34 4.94 -14.38
CA TYR A 164 31.07 5.12 -13.70
C TYR A 164 30.10 3.99 -14.09
N GLY A 165 29.86 3.04 -13.18
CA GLY A 165 28.85 1.98 -13.30
C GLY A 165 27.47 2.40 -12.81
N ASN A 166 27.33 3.64 -12.32
CA ASN A 166 26.06 4.26 -11.94
C ASN A 166 25.21 3.42 -10.97
N PHE A 167 25.83 2.58 -10.14
CA PHE A 167 25.21 1.62 -9.20
C PHE A 167 24.40 0.48 -9.87
N TYR A 168 24.41 0.37 -11.21
CA TYR A 168 23.59 -0.59 -11.96
C TYR A 168 24.44 -1.50 -12.85
N SER A 169 23.88 -2.66 -13.23
CA SER A 169 24.60 -3.67 -14.00
C SER A 169 24.93 -3.21 -15.43
N ILE A 170 24.00 -2.61 -16.17
CA ILE A 170 24.23 -2.21 -17.57
C ILE A 170 25.39 -1.22 -17.74
N PRO A 171 25.46 -0.09 -17.03
CA PRO A 171 26.61 0.80 -17.11
C PRO A 171 27.92 0.14 -16.62
N THR A 172 27.83 -0.79 -15.65
CA THR A 172 28.99 -1.56 -15.19
C THR A 172 29.52 -2.48 -16.28
N GLN A 173 28.67 -3.11 -17.07
CA GLN A 173 29.07 -3.92 -18.23
C GLN A 173 29.84 -3.09 -19.26
N GLU A 174 29.37 -1.89 -19.60
CA GLU A 174 30.06 -0.96 -20.51
C GLU A 174 31.48 -0.59 -20.01
N VAL A 175 31.61 -0.35 -18.70
CA VAL A 175 32.93 -0.09 -18.08
C VAL A 175 33.83 -1.30 -18.16
N MET A 176 33.30 -2.49 -17.86
CA MET A 176 34.05 -3.73 -17.89
C MET A 176 34.50 -4.13 -19.30
N GLU A 177 33.66 -3.93 -20.34
CA GLU A 177 34.07 -4.16 -21.73
C GLU A 177 35.28 -3.31 -22.10
N ARG A 178 35.32 -2.04 -21.67
CA ARG A 178 36.47 -1.16 -21.88
C ARG A 178 37.71 -1.68 -21.14
N PHE A 179 37.58 -2.14 -19.88
CA PHE A 179 38.69 -2.69 -19.10
C PHE A 179 39.24 -3.98 -19.71
N LEU A 180 38.35 -4.86 -20.18
CA LEU A 180 38.73 -6.13 -20.83
C LEU A 180 39.39 -5.95 -22.21
N ALA A 181 39.13 -4.83 -22.87
CA ALA A 181 39.75 -4.51 -24.16
C ALA A 181 41.17 -3.94 -24.04
N ASP A 182 41.66 -3.65 -22.82
CA ASP A 182 43.00 -3.10 -22.62
C ASP A 182 44.06 -4.18 -22.88
N PRO A 183 45.06 -3.91 -23.75
CA PRO A 183 46.09 -4.88 -24.14
C PRO A 183 47.05 -5.27 -22.99
N GLU A 184 47.11 -4.51 -21.92
CA GLU A 184 47.94 -4.81 -20.74
C GLU A 184 47.25 -5.83 -19.80
N GLY A 185 45.99 -6.19 -20.09
CA GLY A 185 45.15 -7.05 -19.25
C GLY A 185 44.63 -6.31 -18.02
N LEU A 186 43.77 -6.99 -17.25
CA LEU A 186 43.13 -6.42 -16.07
C LEU A 186 44.15 -6.09 -14.94
N PRO A 187 43.84 -5.09 -14.09
CA PRO A 187 44.60 -4.85 -12.86
C PRO A 187 44.38 -5.97 -11.84
N GLN A 188 45.20 -5.96 -10.78
CA GLN A 188 45.14 -6.98 -9.72
C GLN A 188 43.85 -6.94 -8.91
N ALA A 189 43.23 -5.77 -8.77
CA ALA A 189 41.96 -5.62 -8.06
C ALA A 189 41.02 -4.63 -8.74
N ILE A 190 39.75 -4.94 -8.72
CA ILE A 190 38.62 -4.07 -9.13
C ILE A 190 37.82 -3.72 -7.88
N VAL A 191 37.84 -2.47 -7.49
CA VAL A 191 37.08 -1.92 -6.36
C VAL A 191 35.81 -1.31 -6.88
N CYS A 192 34.68 -1.97 -6.61
CA CYS A 192 33.34 -1.44 -6.88
C CYS A 192 32.82 -0.71 -5.64
N ILE A 193 32.27 0.48 -5.81
CA ILE A 193 31.78 1.26 -4.65
C ILE A 193 30.42 0.76 -4.12
N ASN A 194 29.79 -0.24 -4.77
CA ASN A 194 28.68 -1.01 -4.21
C ASN A 194 28.71 -2.48 -4.65
N ASP A 195 27.94 -3.31 -3.97
CA ASP A 195 27.88 -4.75 -4.22
C ASP A 195 27.20 -5.11 -5.54
N SER A 196 26.16 -4.37 -5.97
CA SER A 196 25.47 -4.65 -7.24
C SER A 196 26.41 -4.59 -8.43
N MET A 197 27.30 -3.59 -8.46
CA MET A 197 28.34 -3.49 -9.50
C MET A 197 29.36 -4.62 -9.37
N ALA A 198 29.78 -4.94 -8.12
CA ALA A 198 30.74 -6.02 -7.88
C ALA A 198 30.22 -7.39 -8.31
N ILE A 199 28.95 -7.69 -8.08
CA ILE A 199 28.26 -8.91 -8.58
C ILE A 199 28.34 -8.96 -10.10
N THR A 200 27.94 -7.87 -10.77
CA THR A 200 28.00 -7.79 -12.25
C THR A 200 29.43 -8.00 -12.77
N VAL A 201 30.43 -7.42 -12.09
CA VAL A 201 31.84 -7.65 -12.43
C VAL A 201 32.21 -9.12 -12.31
N CYS A 202 31.84 -9.79 -11.22
CA CYS A 202 32.11 -11.22 -11.04
C CYS A 202 31.43 -12.08 -12.13
N GLU A 203 30.19 -11.80 -12.49
CA GLU A 203 29.47 -12.49 -13.57
C GLU A 203 30.19 -12.36 -14.92
N ILE A 204 30.62 -11.14 -15.27
CA ILE A 204 31.33 -10.89 -16.53
C ILE A 204 32.70 -11.61 -16.55
N LEU A 205 33.43 -11.61 -15.44
CA LEU A 205 34.71 -12.28 -15.34
C LEU A 205 34.56 -13.80 -15.46
N GLU A 206 33.54 -14.38 -14.83
CA GLU A 206 33.22 -15.81 -14.95
C GLU A 206 32.88 -16.20 -16.40
N GLU A 207 32.05 -15.42 -17.09
CA GLU A 207 31.71 -15.63 -18.51
C GLU A 207 32.94 -15.59 -19.43
N ARG A 208 33.99 -14.87 -19.05
CA ARG A 208 35.25 -14.75 -19.78
C ARG A 208 36.31 -15.76 -19.31
N GLY A 209 36.00 -16.62 -18.34
CA GLY A 209 36.92 -17.59 -17.77
C GLY A 209 38.03 -17.00 -16.90
N ILE A 210 37.87 -15.78 -16.42
CA ILE A 210 38.80 -15.08 -15.53
C ILE A 210 38.39 -15.39 -14.09
N ARG A 211 39.30 -15.92 -13.30
CA ARG A 211 39.01 -16.41 -11.96
C ARG A 211 39.12 -15.28 -10.92
N VAL A 212 38.14 -15.23 -10.05
CA VAL A 212 38.15 -14.38 -8.86
C VAL A 212 38.28 -15.30 -7.64
N PRO A 213 39.29 -15.15 -6.78
CA PRO A 213 40.27 -14.05 -6.72
C PRO A 213 41.60 -14.33 -7.42
N GLU A 214 41.80 -15.52 -8.04
CA GLU A 214 43.15 -15.98 -8.46
C GLU A 214 43.76 -15.09 -9.54
N ASP A 215 43.00 -14.58 -10.50
CA ASP A 215 43.46 -13.74 -11.60
C ASP A 215 43.19 -12.25 -11.31
N VAL A 216 42.08 -11.93 -10.61
CA VAL A 216 41.71 -10.57 -10.20
C VAL A 216 40.86 -10.58 -8.94
N ILE A 217 41.18 -9.70 -7.99
CA ILE A 217 40.35 -9.50 -6.79
C ILE A 217 39.19 -8.56 -7.10
N VAL A 218 38.01 -8.86 -6.59
CA VAL A 218 36.81 -7.99 -6.70
C VAL A 218 36.28 -7.68 -5.31
N THR A 219 35.99 -6.39 -5.05
CA THR A 219 35.35 -5.98 -3.79
C THR A 219 34.14 -5.11 -4.05
N GLY A 220 33.15 -5.19 -3.15
CA GLY A 220 31.97 -4.38 -3.13
C GLY A 220 31.85 -3.52 -1.88
N PHE A 221 30.67 -2.93 -1.69
CA PHE A 221 30.29 -2.16 -0.51
C PHE A 221 28.76 -2.21 -0.34
N ASP A 222 28.24 -2.10 0.85
CA ASP A 222 26.88 -2.09 1.37
C ASP A 222 26.49 -3.38 2.12
N GLY A 223 26.99 -4.55 1.73
CA GLY A 223 26.66 -5.84 2.34
C GLY A 223 25.22 -6.27 2.03
N ILE A 224 24.81 -6.12 0.77
CA ILE A 224 23.45 -6.51 0.33
C ILE A 224 23.26 -8.03 0.42
N VAL A 225 21.99 -8.47 0.55
CA VAL A 225 21.67 -9.89 0.71
C VAL A 225 22.14 -10.73 -0.48
N GLN A 226 22.05 -10.18 -1.70
CA GLN A 226 22.44 -10.85 -2.93
C GLN A 226 23.91 -11.25 -2.97
N GLU A 227 24.81 -10.53 -2.28
CA GLU A 227 26.24 -10.88 -2.23
C GLU A 227 26.49 -12.27 -1.60
N GLN A 228 25.56 -12.72 -0.73
CA GLN A 228 25.66 -14.04 -0.09
C GLN A 228 25.42 -15.20 -1.07
N TYR A 229 24.82 -14.91 -2.21
CA TYR A 229 24.50 -15.86 -3.27
C TYR A 229 25.43 -15.75 -4.47
N ASN A 230 26.34 -14.76 -4.45
CA ASN A 230 27.36 -14.58 -5.48
C ASN A 230 28.51 -15.58 -5.33
N PHE A 231 29.08 -15.99 -6.44
CA PHE A 231 30.27 -16.85 -6.49
C PHE A 231 31.35 -16.18 -7.32
N PRO A 232 32.52 -15.95 -6.71
CA PRO A 232 32.84 -16.10 -5.28
C PRO A 232 32.06 -15.10 -4.42
N ARG A 233 31.83 -15.44 -3.13
CA ARG A 233 31.19 -14.53 -2.19
C ARG A 233 32.02 -13.26 -2.01
N LEU A 234 31.36 -12.10 -2.04
CA LEU A 234 32.03 -10.81 -2.06
C LEU A 234 32.70 -10.44 -0.72
N THR A 235 33.88 -9.88 -0.82
CA THR A 235 34.47 -9.05 0.24
C THR A 235 33.81 -7.68 0.16
N THR A 236 33.13 -7.30 1.23
CA THR A 236 32.32 -6.07 1.29
C THR A 236 32.32 -5.47 2.68
N CYS A 237 31.91 -4.22 2.82
CA CYS A 237 31.61 -3.61 4.11
C CYS A 237 30.11 -3.66 4.36
N ARG A 238 29.72 -4.13 5.54
CA ARG A 238 28.31 -4.25 5.91
C ARG A 238 27.99 -3.62 7.26
N ARG A 239 26.73 -3.30 7.46
CA ARG A 239 26.20 -2.92 8.75
C ARG A 239 26.03 -4.15 9.63
N ASN A 240 26.64 -4.17 10.82
CA ASN A 240 26.36 -5.22 11.80
C ASN A 240 25.05 -4.92 12.55
N LEU A 241 23.94 -5.34 11.97
CA LEU A 241 22.61 -4.93 12.42
C LEU A 241 22.24 -5.51 13.80
N ASN A 242 22.76 -6.69 14.18
CA ASN A 242 22.57 -7.23 15.52
C ASN A 242 23.23 -6.35 16.58
N ARG A 243 24.46 -5.89 16.32
CA ARG A 243 25.15 -4.96 17.22
C ARG A 243 24.49 -3.59 17.21
N PHE A 244 24.00 -3.15 16.07
CA PHE A 244 23.24 -1.90 15.94
C PHE A 244 21.96 -1.90 16.76
N GLY A 245 21.17 -2.99 16.71
CA GLY A 245 19.97 -3.15 17.53
C GLY A 245 20.27 -3.00 19.03
N SER A 246 21.31 -3.70 19.52
CA SER A 246 21.75 -3.59 20.91
C SER A 246 22.28 -2.19 21.27
N PHE A 247 22.94 -1.51 20.33
CA PHE A 247 23.39 -0.13 20.52
C PHE A 247 22.22 0.83 20.62
N LEU A 248 21.23 0.71 19.73
CA LEU A 248 20.04 1.57 19.72
C LEU A 248 19.18 1.34 20.98
N ALA A 249 19.02 0.09 21.41
CA ALA A 249 18.32 -0.22 22.67
C ALA A 249 18.94 0.51 23.87
N LYS A 250 20.29 0.55 23.98
CA LYS A 250 20.98 1.32 25.03
C LYS A 250 20.74 2.83 24.92
N LEU A 251 20.70 3.37 23.71
CA LEU A 251 20.39 4.80 23.52
C LEU A 251 18.96 5.13 23.95
N ILE A 252 18.01 4.25 23.66
CA ILE A 252 16.62 4.40 24.07
C ILE A 252 16.51 4.36 25.60
N GLU A 253 17.19 3.43 26.28
CA GLU A 253 17.24 3.37 27.75
C GLU A 253 17.72 4.68 28.37
N ARG A 254 18.80 5.23 27.84
CA ARG A 254 19.36 6.50 28.29
C ARG A 254 18.42 7.69 28.07
N ALA A 255 17.77 7.73 26.89
CA ALA A 255 16.78 8.77 26.57
C ALA A 255 15.57 8.68 27.52
N ASN A 256 15.07 7.48 27.81
CA ASN A 256 13.97 7.27 28.73
C ASN A 256 14.34 7.56 30.19
N ALA A 257 15.61 7.39 30.57
CA ALA A 257 16.13 7.79 31.86
C ALA A 257 16.30 9.33 32.02
N GLY A 258 16.06 10.11 30.95
CA GLY A 258 16.21 11.54 30.95
C GLY A 258 17.68 12.00 30.91
N GLU A 259 18.61 11.14 30.47
CA GLU A 259 19.99 11.53 30.30
C GLU A 259 20.14 12.54 29.17
N GLU A 260 21.15 13.42 29.29
CA GLU A 260 21.50 14.32 28.21
C GLU A 260 22.03 13.54 27.00
N MET A 261 21.34 13.67 25.86
CA MET A 261 21.68 12.95 24.63
C MET A 261 22.47 13.84 23.68
N LYS A 262 23.48 13.26 23.02
CA LYS A 262 24.13 13.94 21.89
C LYS A 262 23.12 14.07 20.73
N ARG A 263 23.29 15.11 19.92
CA ARG A 263 22.45 15.31 18.73
C ARG A 263 22.74 14.29 17.63
N GLU A 264 23.93 13.71 17.63
CA GLU A 264 24.38 12.78 16.60
C GLU A 264 25.22 11.65 17.20
N TYR A 265 24.96 10.44 16.70
CA TYR A 265 25.73 9.23 16.98
C TYR A 265 26.10 8.58 15.66
N VAL A 266 27.32 8.05 15.60
CA VAL A 266 27.84 7.34 14.43
C VAL A 266 28.10 5.88 14.81
N PHE A 267 27.61 4.96 14.01
CA PHE A 267 27.79 3.53 14.21
C PHE A 267 28.69 2.93 13.12
N PRO A 268 29.71 2.12 13.46
CA PRO A 268 30.69 1.64 12.50
C PRO A 268 30.11 0.54 11.60
N TYR A 269 30.53 0.54 10.32
CA TYR A 269 30.46 -0.63 9.46
C TYR A 269 31.44 -1.71 9.90
N THR A 270 31.27 -2.91 9.38
CA THR A 270 32.19 -4.05 9.58
C THR A 270 32.68 -4.52 8.21
N LEU A 271 34.01 -4.58 8.02
CA LEU A 271 34.58 -5.24 6.84
C LEU A 271 34.37 -6.74 6.97
N ASP A 272 33.68 -7.34 5.99
CA ASP A 272 33.47 -8.77 5.86
C ASP A 272 34.34 -9.30 4.71
N VAL A 273 35.48 -9.84 5.09
CA VAL A 273 36.44 -10.43 4.13
C VAL A 273 35.97 -11.82 3.72
N SER A 274 35.99 -12.10 2.42
CA SER A 274 35.39 -13.32 1.90
C SER A 274 36.21 -13.92 0.74
N GLU A 275 35.55 -14.68 -0.13
CA GLU A 275 36.14 -15.46 -1.20
C GLU A 275 36.73 -14.56 -2.30
N SER A 276 36.05 -13.46 -2.65
CA SER A 276 36.44 -12.61 -3.76
C SER A 276 37.76 -11.85 -3.58
N CYS A 277 38.30 -11.79 -2.35
CA CYS A 277 39.65 -11.36 -2.10
C CYS A 277 40.59 -12.53 -1.72
N GLY A 278 40.08 -13.74 -1.55
CA GLY A 278 40.84 -14.94 -1.20
C GLY A 278 41.09 -15.13 0.29
N CYS A 279 40.60 -14.27 1.17
CA CYS A 279 40.76 -14.41 2.62
C CYS A 279 39.94 -15.57 3.21
N ARG A 280 38.87 -15.96 2.55
CA ARG A 280 38.02 -17.08 2.95
C ARG A 280 37.94 -18.12 1.83
N LYS A 281 37.88 -19.37 2.23
CA LYS A 281 37.73 -20.48 1.27
C LYS A 281 36.29 -20.82 1.00
N PHE A 282 36.02 -21.22 -0.21
CA PHE A 282 34.72 -21.70 -0.69
C PHE A 282 34.14 -22.82 0.17
N SER A 283 32.82 -22.77 0.42
CA SER A 283 32.07 -23.76 1.19
C SER A 283 30.84 -24.24 0.44
N MET A 284 30.89 -25.46 -0.11
CA MET A 284 29.74 -26.11 -0.77
C MET A 284 28.48 -26.18 0.12
N LYS A 285 28.67 -26.28 1.44
CA LYS A 285 27.54 -26.33 2.38
C LYS A 285 26.81 -24.98 2.43
N GLU A 286 27.53 -23.86 2.41
CA GLU A 286 26.93 -22.52 2.40
C GLU A 286 26.16 -22.29 1.10
N VAL A 287 26.70 -22.71 -0.04
CA VAL A 287 26.04 -22.68 -1.34
C VAL A 287 24.72 -23.43 -1.34
N SER A 288 24.74 -24.68 -0.89
CA SER A 288 23.53 -25.51 -0.84
C SER A 288 22.45 -24.89 0.02
N LEU A 289 22.82 -24.28 1.15
CA LEU A 289 21.87 -23.57 2.01
C LEU A 289 21.30 -22.33 1.32
N ALA A 290 22.13 -21.56 0.62
CA ALA A 290 21.73 -20.39 -0.13
C ALA A 290 20.75 -20.74 -1.25
N VAL A 291 21.07 -21.73 -2.10
CA VAL A 291 20.21 -22.21 -3.18
C VAL A 291 18.85 -22.70 -2.64
N ASN A 292 18.86 -23.48 -1.57
CA ASN A 292 17.60 -23.94 -0.95
C ASN A 292 16.76 -22.78 -0.41
N SER A 293 17.38 -21.76 0.15
CA SER A 293 16.68 -20.55 0.63
C SER A 293 16.03 -19.80 -0.53
N ILE A 294 16.75 -19.57 -1.64
CA ILE A 294 16.22 -18.93 -2.86
C ILE A 294 15.02 -19.73 -3.40
N TYR A 295 15.20 -21.04 -3.56
CA TYR A 295 14.14 -21.91 -4.09
C TYR A 295 12.87 -21.88 -3.23
N SER A 296 13.03 -21.92 -1.92
CA SER A 296 11.91 -21.83 -0.98
C SER A 296 11.20 -20.46 -1.08
N ARG A 297 11.94 -19.37 -1.19
CA ARG A 297 11.37 -18.02 -1.35
C ARG A 297 10.60 -17.88 -2.66
N MET A 298 11.16 -18.33 -3.78
CA MET A 298 10.51 -18.29 -5.09
C MET A 298 9.19 -19.06 -5.11
N ASN A 299 9.19 -20.29 -4.58
CA ASN A 299 7.97 -21.10 -4.51
C ASN A 299 6.91 -20.48 -3.62
N ASN A 300 7.30 -19.94 -2.47
CA ASN A 300 6.38 -19.26 -1.55
C ASN A 300 5.77 -18.02 -2.21
N SER A 301 6.58 -17.22 -2.92
CA SER A 301 6.09 -16.03 -3.63
C SER A 301 5.06 -16.40 -4.70
N ALA A 302 5.37 -17.34 -5.59
CA ALA A 302 4.45 -17.74 -6.66
C ALA A 302 3.12 -18.32 -6.14
N GLN A 303 3.15 -19.06 -5.03
CA GLN A 303 1.94 -19.59 -4.39
C GLN A 303 1.10 -18.44 -3.80
N TYR A 304 1.77 -17.46 -3.23
CA TYR A 304 1.12 -16.33 -2.60
C TYR A 304 0.45 -15.42 -3.64
N ASP A 305 1.13 -15.10 -4.76
CA ASP A 305 0.59 -14.31 -5.86
C ASP A 305 -0.71 -14.90 -6.42
N ARG A 306 -0.74 -16.23 -6.60
CA ARG A 306 -1.97 -16.94 -7.00
C ARG A 306 -3.07 -16.83 -5.96
N SER A 307 -2.72 -16.88 -4.68
CA SER A 307 -3.67 -16.75 -3.58
C SER A 307 -4.30 -15.36 -3.58
N MET A 308 -3.51 -14.30 -3.74
CA MET A 308 -3.99 -12.92 -3.78
C MET A 308 -4.86 -12.63 -5.01
N THR A 309 -4.47 -13.14 -6.17
CA THR A 309 -5.29 -13.05 -7.39
C THR A 309 -6.66 -13.72 -7.18
N ASN A 310 -6.70 -14.88 -6.55
CA ASN A 310 -7.96 -15.57 -6.22
C ASN A 310 -8.80 -14.79 -5.21
N MET A 311 -8.18 -14.17 -4.21
CA MET A 311 -8.88 -13.32 -3.24
C MET A 311 -9.52 -12.13 -3.95
N LEU A 312 -8.75 -11.40 -4.77
CA LEU A 312 -9.25 -10.27 -5.54
C LEU A 312 -10.45 -10.67 -6.40
N THR A 313 -10.33 -11.76 -7.16
CA THR A 313 -11.41 -12.25 -8.03
C THR A 313 -12.69 -12.57 -7.26
N LYS A 314 -12.58 -13.16 -6.07
CA LYS A 314 -13.75 -13.48 -5.23
C LYS A 314 -14.40 -12.23 -4.63
N LEU A 315 -13.58 -11.29 -4.16
CA LEU A 315 -14.08 -10.06 -3.53
C LEU A 315 -14.66 -9.06 -4.53
N THR A 316 -14.17 -9.03 -5.77
CA THR A 316 -14.63 -8.07 -6.80
C THR A 316 -16.12 -8.17 -7.10
N PHE A 317 -16.71 -9.38 -7.00
CA PHE A 317 -18.11 -9.63 -7.35
C PHE A 317 -19.01 -9.91 -6.13
N GLU A 318 -18.45 -9.94 -4.93
CA GLU A 318 -19.22 -10.24 -3.73
C GLU A 318 -19.76 -8.95 -3.10
N GLN A 319 -21.08 -8.94 -2.84
CA GLN A 319 -21.80 -7.81 -2.24
C GLN A 319 -22.30 -8.13 -0.82
N ASP A 320 -22.29 -9.41 -0.47
CA ASP A 320 -22.73 -9.86 0.84
C ASP A 320 -21.59 -9.72 1.84
N VAL A 321 -21.78 -8.86 2.85
CA VAL A 321 -20.78 -8.58 3.89
C VAL A 321 -20.36 -9.85 4.65
N GLU A 322 -21.30 -10.78 4.87
CA GLU A 322 -20.97 -12.05 5.55
C GLU A 322 -20.02 -12.89 4.71
N LYS A 323 -20.28 -12.99 3.40
CA LYS A 323 -19.39 -13.70 2.47
C LYS A 323 -18.05 -13.00 2.27
N VAL A 324 -18.03 -11.66 2.23
CA VAL A 324 -16.76 -10.89 2.25
C VAL A 324 -15.94 -11.27 3.48
N ASN A 325 -16.56 -11.31 4.66
CA ASN A 325 -15.91 -11.73 5.89
C ASN A 325 -15.37 -13.16 5.81
N GLU A 326 -16.13 -14.11 5.25
CA GLU A 326 -15.66 -15.49 5.04
C GLU A 326 -14.45 -15.56 4.10
N ILE A 327 -14.48 -14.79 3.01
CA ILE A 327 -13.35 -14.71 2.06
C ILE A 327 -12.12 -14.14 2.76
N LEU A 328 -12.23 -13.00 3.44
CA LEU A 328 -11.12 -12.37 4.14
C LEU A 328 -10.52 -13.32 5.19
N ARG A 329 -11.36 -14.00 5.97
CA ARG A 329 -10.94 -14.99 6.98
C ARG A 329 -10.15 -16.15 6.37
N TYR A 330 -10.53 -16.61 5.17
CA TYR A 330 -9.80 -17.67 4.49
C TYR A 330 -8.37 -17.26 4.11
N TYR A 331 -8.17 -15.98 3.73
CA TYR A 331 -6.87 -15.48 3.29
C TYR A 331 -6.01 -14.87 4.40
N ILE A 332 -6.60 -14.35 5.46
CA ILE A 332 -5.89 -13.85 6.65
C ILE A 332 -5.35 -15.05 7.43
N ARG A 333 -4.02 -15.07 7.65
CA ARG A 333 -3.30 -16.17 8.33
C ARG A 333 -2.60 -15.72 9.61
N SER A 334 -2.94 -14.54 10.10
CA SER A 334 -2.47 -13.96 11.37
C SER A 334 -3.62 -13.25 12.05
N ASP A 335 -3.53 -13.10 13.36
CA ASP A 335 -4.52 -12.32 14.08
C ASP A 335 -4.51 -10.89 13.56
N THR A 336 -5.67 -10.39 13.17
CA THR A 336 -5.78 -9.12 12.45
C THR A 336 -7.05 -8.40 12.87
N TYR A 337 -6.96 -7.08 13.06
CA TYR A 337 -8.09 -6.18 13.14
C TYR A 337 -8.14 -5.30 11.91
N LEU A 338 -9.29 -5.29 11.24
CA LEU A 338 -9.62 -4.32 10.20
C LEU A 338 -10.56 -3.28 10.83
N CYS A 339 -10.09 -2.06 10.96
CA CYS A 339 -10.84 -0.96 11.54
C CYS A 339 -11.21 0.02 10.41
N VAL A 340 -12.51 0.16 10.15
CA VAL A 340 -13.02 1.03 9.09
C VAL A 340 -13.76 2.23 9.67
N ASN A 341 -13.72 3.35 8.96
CA ASN A 341 -14.45 4.56 9.33
C ASN A 341 -15.95 4.26 9.49
N ALA A 342 -16.62 4.92 10.41
CA ALA A 342 -18.01 4.64 10.77
C ALA A 342 -18.99 4.75 9.58
N ASP A 343 -18.68 5.58 8.60
CA ASP A 343 -19.47 5.79 7.38
C ASP A 343 -19.08 4.88 6.19
N PHE A 344 -18.10 3.98 6.38
CA PHE A 344 -17.61 3.08 5.32
C PHE A 344 -18.73 2.28 4.67
N PHE A 345 -19.64 1.71 5.45
CA PHE A 345 -20.76 0.91 4.95
C PHE A 345 -21.95 1.73 4.44
N HIS A 346 -21.90 3.06 4.56
CA HIS A 346 -23.01 3.96 4.23
C HIS A 346 -22.75 4.81 2.97
N GLY A 347 -21.68 4.52 2.23
CA GLY A 347 -21.38 5.13 0.93
C GLY A 347 -21.00 6.62 0.97
N ASN A 348 -20.91 7.24 2.15
CA ASN A 348 -20.62 8.68 2.28
C ASN A 348 -19.14 8.92 2.61
N GLN A 349 -18.25 8.82 1.61
CA GLN A 349 -16.80 8.77 1.84
C GLN A 349 -16.02 9.93 1.23
N ASN A 350 -16.67 11.00 0.86
CA ASN A 350 -16.02 12.10 0.13
C ASN A 350 -15.19 13.05 1.01
N GLY A 351 -14.86 12.69 2.25
CA GLY A 351 -14.23 13.62 3.19
C GLY A 351 -12.99 13.12 3.94
N HIS A 352 -12.70 11.84 3.95
CA HIS A 352 -11.60 11.28 4.75
C HIS A 352 -10.29 11.27 3.95
N THR A 353 -9.46 12.28 4.14
CA THR A 353 -8.15 12.43 3.48
C THR A 353 -7.07 12.81 4.50
N TYR A 354 -5.81 12.73 4.11
CA TYR A 354 -4.69 13.16 4.95
C TYR A 354 -4.80 14.61 5.42
N GLU A 355 -5.27 15.52 4.55
CA GLU A 355 -5.37 16.96 4.82
C GLU A 355 -6.57 17.33 5.70
N THR A 356 -7.56 16.44 5.81
CA THR A 356 -8.75 16.63 6.65
C THR A 356 -8.65 15.73 7.89
N GLU A 357 -9.70 15.00 8.19
CA GLU A 357 -9.70 13.95 9.23
C GLU A 357 -9.75 12.58 8.54
N PRO A 358 -8.61 11.88 8.40
CA PRO A 358 -8.56 10.60 7.68
C PRO A 358 -9.34 9.49 8.38
N PHE A 359 -9.55 9.61 9.68
CA PHE A 359 -10.26 8.62 10.48
C PHE A 359 -11.38 9.29 11.28
N THR A 360 -12.54 8.62 11.38
CA THR A 360 -13.65 9.04 12.23
C THR A 360 -13.29 8.89 13.71
N GLU A 361 -13.92 9.67 14.61
CA GLU A 361 -13.68 9.56 16.07
C GLU A 361 -13.95 8.15 16.59
N GLU A 362 -14.97 7.48 16.04
CA GLU A 362 -15.27 6.09 16.27
C GLU A 362 -15.07 5.31 14.97
N VAL A 363 -14.52 4.10 15.06
CA VAL A 363 -14.30 3.18 13.94
C VAL A 363 -14.95 1.84 14.23
N THR A 364 -15.44 1.18 13.18
CA THR A 364 -15.96 -0.18 13.26
C THR A 364 -14.80 -1.15 13.12
N SER A 365 -14.49 -1.88 14.18
CA SER A 365 -13.42 -2.88 14.23
C SER A 365 -13.96 -4.27 13.94
N LEU A 366 -13.42 -4.91 12.90
CA LEU A 366 -13.69 -6.29 12.53
C LEU A 366 -12.48 -7.15 12.94
N ARG A 367 -12.71 -8.14 13.80
CA ARG A 367 -11.67 -9.03 14.30
C ARG A 367 -11.58 -10.31 13.48
N PHE A 368 -10.44 -10.56 12.89
CA PHE A 368 -10.11 -11.80 12.19
C PHE A 368 -8.97 -12.50 12.92
N PHE A 369 -9.28 -13.53 13.69
CA PHE A 369 -8.27 -14.31 14.40
C PHE A 369 -8.12 -15.68 13.75
N TYR A 370 -6.86 -16.06 13.56
CA TYR A 370 -6.54 -17.32 12.91
C TYR A 370 -7.05 -18.53 13.70
N GLY A 371 -7.88 -19.34 13.07
CA GLY A 371 -8.50 -20.52 13.69
C GLY A 371 -9.84 -20.28 14.40
N GLU A 372 -10.32 -19.03 14.48
CA GLU A 372 -11.66 -18.71 14.97
C GLU A 372 -12.68 -18.67 13.83
N GLU A 373 -13.90 -19.16 14.09
CA GLU A 373 -14.98 -19.21 13.08
C GLU A 373 -15.80 -17.92 13.00
N ASN A 374 -15.83 -17.13 14.06
CA ASN A 374 -16.66 -15.93 14.12
C ASN A 374 -15.84 -14.63 14.04
N THR A 375 -16.31 -13.69 13.23
CA THR A 375 -15.78 -12.33 13.20
C THR A 375 -16.50 -11.52 14.27
N GLU A 376 -15.76 -11.02 15.26
CA GLU A 376 -16.30 -10.08 16.23
C GLU A 376 -16.29 -8.67 15.64
N VAL A 377 -17.42 -7.97 15.72
CA VAL A 377 -17.57 -6.58 15.24
C VAL A 377 -17.82 -5.68 16.46
N LYS A 378 -17.00 -4.64 16.62
CA LYS A 378 -17.12 -3.66 17.71
C LYS A 378 -16.90 -2.26 17.20
N GLU A 379 -17.66 -1.30 17.70
CA GLU A 379 -17.33 0.11 17.57
C GLU A 379 -16.37 0.49 18.68
N ILE A 380 -15.28 1.17 18.31
CA ILE A 380 -14.24 1.62 19.24
C ILE A 380 -13.82 3.04 18.92
N PRO A 381 -13.39 3.81 19.94
CA PRO A 381 -12.71 5.06 19.70
C PRO A 381 -11.42 4.84 18.89
N GLN A 382 -11.21 5.60 17.84
CA GLN A 382 -10.05 5.48 16.94
C GLN A 382 -8.71 5.49 17.72
N ARG A 383 -8.61 6.25 18.82
CA ARG A 383 -7.41 6.33 19.67
C ARG A 383 -6.99 5.02 20.31
N GLN A 384 -7.90 4.04 20.42
CA GLN A 384 -7.58 2.73 21.01
C GLN A 384 -6.85 1.81 20.05
N LEU A 385 -6.81 2.10 18.75
CA LEU A 385 -6.26 1.26 17.67
C LEU A 385 -6.91 -0.12 17.55
N VAL A 386 -7.16 -0.79 18.67
CA VAL A 386 -7.80 -2.11 18.77
C VAL A 386 -8.77 -2.16 19.96
N PRO A 387 -9.78 -3.04 19.95
CA PRO A 387 -10.76 -3.14 21.03
C PRO A 387 -10.18 -3.45 22.42
N ASP A 388 -9.05 -4.15 22.46
CA ASP A 388 -8.35 -4.50 23.70
C ASP A 388 -6.86 -4.20 23.59
N TRP A 389 -6.44 -3.12 24.25
CA TRP A 389 -5.04 -2.70 24.27
C TRP A 389 -4.11 -3.72 24.95
N ASN A 390 -4.62 -4.51 25.91
CA ASN A 390 -3.84 -5.56 26.55
C ASN A 390 -3.38 -6.60 25.52
N TYR A 391 -4.16 -6.80 24.45
CA TYR A 391 -3.80 -7.71 23.38
C TYR A 391 -2.49 -7.30 22.67
N ILE A 392 -2.20 -6.01 22.60
CA ILE A 392 -0.92 -5.49 22.09
C ILE A 392 0.19 -5.67 23.14
N THR A 393 -0.09 -5.32 24.40
CA THR A 393 0.94 -5.22 25.44
C THR A 393 1.41 -6.57 25.99
N GLU A 394 0.56 -7.59 25.97
CA GLU A 394 0.87 -8.93 26.48
C GLU A 394 1.57 -9.83 25.45
N ARG A 395 1.49 -9.50 24.16
CA ARG A 395 2.09 -10.29 23.07
C ARG A 395 3.51 -9.83 22.75
N THR A 396 4.30 -10.77 22.23
CA THR A 396 5.67 -10.53 21.73
C THR A 396 5.74 -10.51 20.20
N ASP A 397 4.60 -10.69 19.52
CA ASP A 397 4.55 -10.67 18.06
C ASP A 397 4.75 -9.25 17.52
N PRO A 398 5.37 -9.08 16.35
CA PRO A 398 5.40 -7.81 15.66
C PRO A 398 3.98 -7.31 15.35
N VAL A 399 3.69 -6.08 15.74
CA VAL A 399 2.42 -5.41 15.44
C VAL A 399 2.66 -4.42 14.31
N VAL A 400 2.06 -4.66 13.15
CA VAL A 400 2.20 -3.80 11.97
C VAL A 400 0.88 -3.16 11.63
N ILE A 401 0.91 -1.86 11.39
CA ILE A 401 -0.26 -1.04 11.14
C ILE A 401 -0.14 -0.45 9.73
N TYR A 402 -1.20 -0.61 8.93
CA TYR A 402 -1.31 -0.10 7.57
C TYR A 402 -2.55 0.77 7.43
N ALA A 403 -2.50 1.81 6.61
CA ALA A 403 -3.70 2.49 6.15
C ALA A 403 -4.47 1.59 5.17
N VAL A 404 -5.80 1.71 5.17
CA VAL A 404 -6.69 1.14 4.15
C VAL A 404 -7.29 2.30 3.38
N HIS A 405 -6.93 2.43 2.11
CA HIS A 405 -7.26 3.62 1.33
C HIS A 405 -7.35 3.34 -0.17
N ASN A 406 -7.92 4.26 -0.91
CA ASN A 406 -7.81 4.29 -2.37
C ASN A 406 -7.41 5.71 -2.80
N GLN A 407 -6.23 5.83 -3.40
CA GLN A 407 -5.62 7.13 -3.64
C GLN A 407 -5.55 7.93 -2.31
N GLN A 408 -6.02 9.18 -2.30
CA GLN A 408 -6.04 10.01 -1.10
C GLN A 408 -7.21 9.73 -0.13
N ILE A 409 -8.19 8.92 -0.53
CA ILE A 409 -9.38 8.63 0.30
C ILE A 409 -9.08 7.48 1.24
N VAL A 410 -9.21 7.73 2.54
CA VAL A 410 -8.92 6.79 3.61
C VAL A 410 -10.21 6.15 4.11
N TYR A 411 -10.21 4.83 4.13
CA TYR A 411 -11.34 4.03 4.58
C TYR A 411 -11.18 3.52 6.01
N GLY A 412 -9.94 3.47 6.49
CA GLY A 412 -9.63 2.95 7.80
C GLY A 412 -8.18 2.50 7.92
N TYR A 413 -7.93 1.52 8.80
CA TYR A 413 -6.61 0.95 9.01
C TYR A 413 -6.67 -0.52 9.36
N LEU A 414 -5.54 -1.20 9.16
CA LEU A 414 -5.33 -2.62 9.43
C LEU A 414 -4.27 -2.77 10.52
N VAL A 415 -4.56 -3.55 11.57
CA VAL A 415 -3.60 -3.91 12.62
C VAL A 415 -3.33 -5.40 12.55
N VAL A 416 -2.11 -5.79 12.23
CA VAL A 416 -1.70 -7.19 12.01
C VAL A 416 -0.73 -7.62 13.09
N PHE A 417 -1.04 -8.73 13.78
CA PHE A 417 -0.16 -9.41 14.71
C PHE A 417 0.55 -10.54 13.98
N ALA A 418 1.78 -10.30 13.61
CA ALA A 418 2.49 -11.20 12.70
C ALA A 418 3.24 -12.29 13.46
N ASN A 419 3.04 -13.54 13.10
CA ASN A 419 3.74 -14.68 13.71
C ASN A 419 5.27 -14.64 13.47
N SER A 420 5.72 -13.94 12.44
CA SER A 420 7.12 -13.65 12.15
C SER A 420 7.26 -12.45 11.23
N PHE A 421 8.45 -11.81 11.22
CA PHE A 421 8.75 -10.76 10.25
C PHE A 421 8.71 -11.25 8.80
N ASP A 422 9.17 -12.47 8.53
CA ASP A 422 9.12 -13.05 7.18
C ASP A 422 7.69 -13.13 6.63
N TYR A 423 6.72 -13.44 7.50
CA TYR A 423 5.31 -13.46 7.11
C TYR A 423 4.80 -12.08 6.71
N VAL A 424 5.07 -11.07 7.53
CA VAL A 424 4.64 -9.68 7.27
C VAL A 424 5.20 -9.19 5.95
N VAL A 425 6.48 -9.40 5.78
CA VAL A 425 7.24 -8.86 4.65
C VAL A 425 6.83 -9.47 3.34
N GLN A 426 6.72 -10.80 3.26
CA GLN A 426 6.46 -11.50 2.00
C GLN A 426 4.99 -11.46 1.59
N ARG A 427 4.07 -11.28 2.52
CA ARG A 427 2.63 -11.51 2.27
C ARG A 427 1.76 -10.28 2.46
N MET A 428 2.09 -9.42 3.42
CA MET A 428 1.18 -8.32 3.78
C MET A 428 1.13 -7.20 2.76
N HIS A 429 2.21 -6.93 2.05
CA HIS A 429 2.23 -5.86 1.04
C HIS A 429 1.15 -6.07 -0.04
N GLN A 430 1.16 -7.23 -0.70
CA GLN A 430 0.16 -7.54 -1.71
C GLN A 430 -1.25 -7.69 -1.13
N PHE A 431 -1.36 -8.22 0.10
CA PHE A 431 -2.64 -8.31 0.79
C PHE A 431 -3.24 -6.91 1.01
N VAL A 432 -2.47 -5.96 1.53
CA VAL A 432 -2.92 -4.57 1.76
C VAL A 432 -3.34 -3.93 0.44
N LEU A 433 -2.51 -3.95 -0.62
CA LEU A 433 -2.87 -3.39 -1.92
C LEU A 433 -4.12 -4.03 -2.54
N THR A 434 -4.31 -5.33 -2.31
CA THR A 434 -5.52 -6.04 -2.76
C THR A 434 -6.73 -5.60 -1.95
N LEU A 435 -6.59 -5.46 -0.63
CA LEU A 435 -7.64 -4.98 0.26
C LEU A 435 -8.06 -3.55 -0.10
N ASP A 436 -7.09 -2.65 -0.34
CA ASP A 436 -7.33 -1.27 -0.77
C ASP A 436 -8.15 -1.20 -2.06
N SER A 437 -7.76 -2.03 -3.04
CA SER A 437 -8.48 -2.12 -4.30
C SER A 437 -9.91 -2.63 -4.11
N CYS A 438 -10.11 -3.65 -3.27
CA CYS A 438 -11.42 -4.20 -2.96
C CYS A 438 -12.30 -3.19 -2.19
N ALA A 439 -11.73 -2.49 -1.21
CA ALA A 439 -12.43 -1.47 -0.46
C ALA A 439 -12.89 -0.33 -1.37
N GLY A 440 -12.02 0.13 -2.28
CA GLY A 440 -12.37 1.13 -3.28
C GLY A 440 -13.49 0.70 -4.21
N MET A 441 -13.45 -0.54 -4.70
CA MET A 441 -14.52 -1.10 -5.55
C MET A 441 -15.85 -1.23 -4.79
N PHE A 442 -15.83 -1.70 -3.55
CA PHE A 442 -17.01 -1.80 -2.70
C PHE A 442 -17.70 -0.44 -2.55
N VAL A 443 -16.96 0.58 -2.19
CA VAL A 443 -17.46 1.94 -2.02
C VAL A 443 -18.03 2.52 -3.30
N GLN A 444 -17.34 2.33 -4.42
CA GLN A 444 -17.80 2.80 -5.72
C GLN A 444 -19.12 2.10 -6.12
N GLN A 445 -19.24 0.82 -5.83
CA GLN A 445 -20.44 0.04 -6.15
C GLN A 445 -21.64 0.47 -5.30
N GLU A 446 -21.46 0.68 -3.99
CA GLU A 446 -22.52 1.21 -3.12
C GLU A 446 -22.93 2.63 -3.55
N SER A 447 -21.99 3.50 -3.88
CA SER A 447 -22.30 4.85 -4.40
C SER A 447 -23.09 4.81 -5.71
N LEU A 448 -22.77 3.90 -6.62
CA LEU A 448 -23.54 3.70 -7.85
C LEU A 448 -24.95 3.17 -7.56
N ARG A 449 -25.08 2.27 -6.61
CA ARG A 449 -26.37 1.73 -6.18
C ARG A 449 -27.28 2.81 -5.61
N ASP A 450 -26.74 3.62 -4.70
CA ASP A 450 -27.47 4.74 -4.11
C ASP A 450 -27.88 5.77 -5.17
N SER A 451 -26.95 6.10 -6.08
CA SER A 451 -27.22 7.02 -7.19
C SER A 451 -28.35 6.50 -8.11
N ASN A 452 -28.31 5.22 -8.47
CA ASN A 452 -29.35 4.59 -9.28
C ASN A 452 -30.70 4.58 -8.54
N GLN A 453 -30.71 4.30 -7.25
CA GLN A 453 -31.94 4.34 -6.46
C GLN A 453 -32.53 5.75 -6.41
N ARG A 454 -31.69 6.78 -6.18
CA ARG A 454 -32.12 8.19 -6.21
C ARG A 454 -32.66 8.60 -7.58
N LEU A 455 -32.00 8.17 -8.65
CA LEU A 455 -32.47 8.42 -10.02
C LEU A 455 -33.84 7.80 -10.26
N GLN A 456 -34.08 6.56 -9.82
CA GLN A 456 -35.38 5.92 -9.90
C GLN A 456 -36.44 6.66 -9.11
N GLU A 457 -36.12 7.13 -7.89
CA GLU A 457 -37.07 7.92 -7.09
C GLU A 457 -37.42 9.26 -7.77
N ILE A 458 -36.41 9.94 -8.34
CA ILE A 458 -36.64 11.18 -9.09
C ILE A 458 -37.49 10.92 -10.33
N GLN A 459 -37.19 9.88 -11.11
CA GLN A 459 -38.00 9.50 -12.27
C GLN A 459 -39.46 9.24 -11.88
N ASN A 460 -39.71 8.47 -10.80
CA ASN A 460 -41.06 8.20 -10.31
C ASN A 460 -41.78 9.50 -9.88
N LYS A 461 -41.09 10.41 -9.17
CA LYS A 461 -41.64 11.72 -8.79
C LYS A 461 -42.00 12.57 -10.00
N ILE A 462 -41.16 12.59 -11.03
CA ILE A 462 -41.40 13.32 -12.28
C ILE A 462 -42.65 12.74 -12.99
N ILE A 463 -42.75 11.43 -13.11
CA ILE A 463 -43.90 10.76 -13.73
C ILE A 463 -45.19 11.15 -13.01
N VAL A 464 -45.23 11.06 -11.67
CA VAL A 464 -46.40 11.45 -10.88
C VAL A 464 -46.71 12.93 -11.03
N SER A 465 -45.70 13.81 -11.02
CA SER A 465 -45.90 15.25 -11.19
C SER A 465 -46.45 15.63 -12.56
N PHE A 466 -46.00 14.97 -13.64
CA PHE A 466 -46.58 15.16 -14.97
C PHE A 466 -48.02 14.66 -15.05
N ALA A 467 -48.31 13.51 -14.47
CA ALA A 467 -49.67 12.99 -14.40
C ALA A 467 -50.61 13.93 -13.63
N ASP A 468 -50.19 14.44 -12.45
CA ASP A 468 -50.92 15.43 -11.66
C ASP A 468 -51.15 16.74 -12.47
N MET A 469 -50.15 17.18 -13.27
CA MET A 469 -50.28 18.38 -14.12
C MET A 469 -51.32 18.20 -15.22
N VAL A 470 -51.37 17.03 -15.86
CA VAL A 470 -52.39 16.72 -16.87
C VAL A 470 -53.79 16.62 -16.22
N GLU A 471 -53.89 15.99 -15.04
CA GLU A 471 -55.13 15.86 -14.28
C GLU A 471 -55.66 17.21 -13.78
N SER A 472 -54.76 18.16 -13.45
CA SER A 472 -55.17 19.50 -12.98
C SER A 472 -55.92 20.33 -14.01
N ARG A 473 -55.99 19.89 -15.28
CA ARG A 473 -56.85 20.47 -16.31
C ARG A 473 -58.29 20.01 -16.24
N ASP A 474 -58.53 18.90 -15.52
CA ASP A 474 -59.86 18.34 -15.26
C ASP A 474 -60.22 18.73 -13.82
N ASP A 475 -61.39 19.28 -13.53
CA ASP A 475 -61.81 19.86 -12.22
C ASP A 475 -61.79 18.84 -11.04
N PHE A 476 -61.08 17.74 -11.18
CA PHE A 476 -60.89 16.71 -10.16
C PHE A 476 -59.69 17.02 -9.24
N THR A 477 -59.88 16.82 -7.97
CA THR A 477 -58.90 17.09 -6.89
C THR A 477 -57.63 16.27 -7.04
N GLY A 478 -56.44 16.92 -7.03
CA GLY A 478 -55.09 16.40 -7.24
C GLY A 478 -54.56 15.27 -6.32
N GLN A 479 -55.42 14.34 -5.95
CA GLN A 479 -55.08 13.09 -5.25
C GLN A 479 -55.52 11.82 -5.98
N HIS A 480 -56.16 11.99 -7.15
CA HIS A 480 -56.68 10.85 -7.89
C HIS A 480 -55.59 9.95 -8.42
N VAL A 481 -54.54 10.49 -9.00
CA VAL A 481 -53.37 9.74 -9.53
C VAL A 481 -52.72 8.89 -8.43
N LYS A 482 -52.48 9.46 -7.26
CA LYS A 482 -51.93 8.72 -6.12
C LYS A 482 -52.83 7.61 -5.63
N ARG A 483 -54.13 7.90 -5.48
CA ARG A 483 -55.12 6.89 -5.03
C ARG A 483 -55.26 5.75 -6.03
N THR A 484 -55.35 6.05 -7.32
CA THR A 484 -55.45 5.06 -8.38
C THR A 484 -54.25 4.14 -8.43
N SER A 485 -53.06 4.72 -8.33
CA SER A 485 -51.78 3.95 -8.26
C SER A 485 -51.74 3.04 -7.04
N GLU A 486 -52.19 3.52 -5.87
CA GLU A 486 -52.21 2.73 -4.64
C GLU A 486 -53.25 1.61 -4.69
N TYR A 487 -54.44 1.89 -5.25
CA TYR A 487 -55.47 0.85 -5.47
C TYR A 487 -54.95 -0.24 -6.41
N LEU A 488 -54.28 0.14 -7.50
CA LEU A 488 -53.73 -0.83 -8.43
C LEU A 488 -52.67 -1.69 -7.73
N ARG A 489 -51.80 -1.08 -6.93
CA ARG A 489 -50.75 -1.78 -6.18
C ARG A 489 -51.33 -2.84 -5.24
N ILE A 490 -52.38 -2.49 -4.49
CA ILE A 490 -53.08 -3.43 -3.61
C ILE A 490 -53.73 -4.56 -4.42
N LEU A 491 -54.39 -4.21 -5.52
CA LEU A 491 -55.10 -5.15 -6.37
C LEU A 491 -54.15 -6.17 -7.02
N VAL A 492 -53.07 -5.72 -7.66
CA VAL A 492 -52.13 -6.62 -8.34
C VAL A 492 -51.40 -7.53 -7.36
N LYS A 493 -51.08 -7.03 -6.16
CA LYS A 493 -50.50 -7.85 -5.10
C LYS A 493 -51.42 -8.96 -4.65
N TYR A 494 -52.72 -8.65 -4.43
CA TYR A 494 -53.72 -9.65 -4.04
C TYR A 494 -54.00 -10.66 -5.15
N LEU A 495 -54.10 -10.20 -6.40
CA LEU A 495 -54.31 -11.09 -7.55
C LEU A 495 -53.13 -12.01 -7.81
N ALA A 496 -51.91 -11.56 -7.56
CA ALA A 496 -50.71 -12.39 -7.70
C ALA A 496 -50.66 -13.59 -6.75
N GLU A 497 -51.40 -13.55 -5.64
CA GLU A 497 -51.54 -14.67 -4.71
C GLU A 497 -52.52 -15.75 -5.24
N MET A 498 -53.32 -15.43 -6.25
CA MET A 498 -54.29 -16.37 -6.86
C MET A 498 -53.60 -17.23 -7.93
N PRO A 499 -53.79 -18.56 -7.93
CA PRO A 499 -53.15 -19.47 -8.88
C PRO A 499 -53.34 -19.13 -10.36
N GLU A 500 -54.46 -18.51 -10.68
CA GLU A 500 -54.82 -18.11 -12.05
C GLU A 500 -53.95 -16.97 -12.58
N TYR A 501 -53.53 -16.05 -11.71
CA TYR A 501 -52.79 -14.84 -12.08
C TYR A 501 -51.29 -14.89 -11.69
N ALA A 502 -50.89 -15.81 -10.82
CA ALA A 502 -49.51 -15.89 -10.29
C ALA A 502 -48.43 -16.01 -11.38
N LYS A 503 -48.77 -16.65 -12.52
CA LYS A 503 -47.84 -16.79 -13.66
C LYS A 503 -47.75 -15.53 -14.52
N ILE A 504 -48.77 -14.67 -14.49
CA ILE A 504 -48.85 -13.44 -15.29
C ILE A 504 -48.34 -12.26 -14.48
N LEU A 505 -48.77 -12.16 -13.23
CA LEU A 505 -48.42 -11.08 -12.31
C LEU A 505 -47.13 -11.41 -11.54
N THR A 506 -46.04 -11.62 -12.28
CA THR A 506 -44.71 -11.74 -11.68
C THR A 506 -44.33 -10.45 -10.94
N PRO A 507 -43.42 -10.48 -9.99
CA PRO A 507 -42.97 -9.26 -9.28
C PRO A 507 -42.59 -8.13 -10.24
N GLU A 508 -41.95 -8.47 -11.35
CA GLU A 508 -41.55 -7.53 -12.40
C GLU A 508 -42.79 -6.92 -13.12
N MET A 509 -43.78 -7.72 -13.44
CA MET A 509 -45.01 -7.23 -14.06
C MET A 509 -45.80 -6.35 -13.10
N GLN A 510 -45.90 -6.71 -11.82
CA GLN A 510 -46.54 -5.88 -10.79
C GLN A 510 -45.89 -4.50 -10.70
N ASP A 511 -44.53 -4.45 -10.68
CA ASP A 511 -43.78 -3.19 -10.63
C ASP A 511 -44.04 -2.33 -11.88
N ARG A 512 -44.00 -2.93 -13.08
CA ARG A 512 -44.32 -2.25 -14.35
C ARG A 512 -45.73 -1.66 -14.35
N MET A 513 -46.73 -2.42 -13.93
CA MET A 513 -48.10 -1.96 -13.85
C MET A 513 -48.28 -0.81 -12.87
N CYS A 514 -47.65 -0.88 -11.70
CA CYS A 514 -47.72 0.19 -10.71
C CYS A 514 -47.02 1.48 -11.19
N LYS A 515 -45.90 1.38 -11.91
CA LYS A 515 -45.22 2.52 -12.51
C LYS A 515 -45.96 3.15 -13.69
N ALA A 516 -46.73 2.36 -14.43
CA ALA A 516 -47.56 2.84 -15.54
C ALA A 516 -48.88 3.47 -15.08
N ALA A 517 -49.40 3.10 -13.92
CA ALA A 517 -50.69 3.56 -13.42
C ALA A 517 -50.88 5.08 -13.42
N PRO A 518 -49.91 5.91 -13.01
CA PRO A 518 -50.04 7.36 -13.07
C PRO A 518 -50.32 7.89 -14.46
N LEU A 519 -49.88 7.20 -15.51
CA LEU A 519 -49.92 7.65 -16.89
C LEU A 519 -51.26 7.31 -17.61
N HIS A 520 -52.20 6.66 -16.93
CA HIS A 520 -53.42 6.16 -17.57
C HIS A 520 -54.24 7.24 -18.30
N ASP A 521 -54.22 8.46 -17.83
CA ASP A 521 -54.98 9.62 -18.34
C ASP A 521 -54.10 10.66 -19.08
N ILE A 522 -52.83 10.36 -19.37
CA ILE A 522 -51.90 11.32 -20.00
C ILE A 522 -52.38 11.82 -21.36
N GLY A 523 -53.18 11.00 -22.07
CA GLY A 523 -53.79 11.37 -23.37
C GLY A 523 -54.83 12.47 -23.29
N LYS A 524 -55.36 12.79 -22.10
CA LYS A 524 -56.28 13.92 -21.91
C LYS A 524 -55.65 15.28 -22.34
N ILE A 525 -54.33 15.33 -22.43
CA ILE A 525 -53.62 16.54 -22.92
C ILE A 525 -54.02 16.90 -24.35
N LYS A 526 -54.45 15.93 -25.16
CA LYS A 526 -54.92 16.15 -26.54
C LYS A 526 -56.42 16.47 -26.63
N ILE A 527 -57.19 16.38 -25.55
CA ILE A 527 -58.60 16.68 -25.52
C ILE A 527 -58.79 18.19 -25.34
N SER A 528 -59.75 18.78 -26.10
CA SER A 528 -60.09 20.19 -26.00
C SER A 528 -60.72 20.50 -24.64
N ASP A 529 -60.32 21.63 -24.02
CA ASP A 529 -60.90 22.11 -22.75
C ASP A 529 -62.43 22.33 -22.83
N MET A 530 -62.95 22.68 -24.03
CA MET A 530 -64.39 22.85 -24.23
C MET A 530 -65.18 21.54 -24.03
N VAL A 531 -64.57 20.38 -24.29
CA VAL A 531 -65.16 19.08 -24.08
C VAL A 531 -64.80 18.53 -22.70
N LEU A 532 -63.58 18.66 -22.29
CA LEU A 532 -63.07 18.14 -21.03
C LEU A 532 -63.74 18.80 -19.82
N ASN A 533 -63.91 20.13 -19.86
CA ASN A 533 -64.46 20.95 -18.75
C ASN A 533 -65.88 21.43 -19.04
N LYS A 534 -66.63 20.71 -19.87
CA LYS A 534 -68.02 21.08 -20.20
C LYS A 534 -68.92 21.02 -18.96
N PRO A 535 -69.58 22.15 -18.60
CA PRO A 535 -70.53 22.12 -17.50
C PRO A 535 -71.83 21.34 -17.94
N GLY A 536 -72.00 20.15 -17.37
CA GLY A 536 -73.20 19.31 -17.63
C GLY A 536 -72.87 17.96 -18.29
N ARG A 537 -73.93 17.29 -18.82
CA ARG A 537 -73.74 15.98 -19.45
C ARG A 537 -73.15 16.12 -20.85
N LEU A 538 -72.23 15.25 -21.19
CA LEU A 538 -71.66 15.14 -22.51
C LEU A 538 -72.63 14.55 -23.49
N THR A 539 -72.66 14.98 -24.75
CA THR A 539 -73.32 14.30 -25.83
C THR A 539 -72.61 13.00 -26.19
N GLU A 540 -73.23 12.13 -26.97
CA GLU A 540 -72.59 10.88 -27.41
C GLU A 540 -71.30 11.17 -28.21
N ASP A 541 -71.33 12.15 -29.12
CA ASP A 541 -70.20 12.54 -29.93
C ASP A 541 -69.02 13.10 -29.05
N GLU A 542 -69.34 13.92 -28.06
CA GLU A 542 -68.37 14.47 -27.12
C GLU A 542 -67.78 13.36 -26.23
N PHE A 543 -68.55 12.38 -25.85
CA PHE A 543 -68.06 11.23 -25.09
C PHE A 543 -67.15 10.34 -25.93
N GLU A 544 -67.42 10.15 -27.22
CA GLU A 544 -66.48 9.47 -28.14
C GLU A 544 -65.18 10.22 -28.28
N VAL A 545 -65.16 11.56 -28.29
CA VAL A 545 -63.93 12.37 -28.28
C VAL A 545 -63.14 12.13 -27.01
N ILE A 546 -63.77 12.08 -25.82
CA ILE A 546 -63.06 11.80 -24.58
C ILE A 546 -62.43 10.39 -24.60
N LYS A 547 -63.10 9.37 -25.12
CA LYS A 547 -62.54 8.02 -25.21
C LYS A 547 -61.24 7.97 -26.02
N THR A 548 -61.00 8.89 -26.92
CA THR A 548 -59.74 8.94 -27.70
C THR A 548 -58.50 9.20 -26.85
N HIS A 549 -58.64 9.66 -25.57
CA HIS A 549 -57.51 9.87 -24.69
C HIS A 549 -56.70 8.59 -24.49
N THR A 550 -57.32 7.42 -24.48
CA THR A 550 -56.64 6.12 -24.29
C THR A 550 -55.66 5.83 -25.45
N LEU A 551 -56.14 6.04 -26.69
CA LEU A 551 -55.29 5.89 -27.90
C LEU A 551 -54.22 6.97 -27.96
N SER A 552 -54.60 8.21 -27.68
CA SER A 552 -53.65 9.34 -27.65
C SER A 552 -52.56 9.20 -26.57
N GLY A 553 -52.91 8.62 -25.41
CA GLY A 553 -51.98 8.29 -24.36
C GLY A 553 -50.99 7.21 -24.79
N GLY A 554 -51.45 6.16 -25.46
CA GLY A 554 -50.60 5.13 -26.06
C GLY A 554 -49.63 5.71 -27.09
N GLU A 555 -50.08 6.55 -28.01
CA GLU A 555 -49.24 7.24 -29.02
C GLU A 555 -48.17 8.12 -28.38
N ILE A 556 -48.50 8.85 -27.30
CA ILE A 556 -47.54 9.69 -26.58
C ILE A 556 -46.43 8.83 -25.97
N ILE A 557 -46.81 7.74 -25.30
CA ILE A 557 -45.85 6.84 -24.65
C ILE A 557 -44.98 6.15 -25.70
N GLU A 558 -45.55 5.63 -26.77
CA GLU A 558 -44.87 4.94 -27.85
C GLU A 558 -43.85 5.85 -28.55
N LYS A 559 -44.26 7.10 -28.87
CA LYS A 559 -43.35 8.09 -29.46
C LYS A 559 -42.19 8.43 -28.52
N THR A 560 -42.43 8.58 -27.22
CA THR A 560 -41.40 8.88 -26.25
C THR A 560 -40.38 7.74 -26.13
N LEU A 561 -40.81 6.49 -26.27
CA LEU A 561 -39.92 5.31 -26.23
C LEU A 561 -39.10 5.16 -27.50
N THR A 562 -39.67 5.46 -28.69
CA THR A 562 -38.92 5.39 -29.95
C THR A 562 -37.85 6.48 -30.13
N ASP A 563 -37.97 7.61 -29.43
CA ASP A 563 -36.93 8.67 -29.44
C ASP A 563 -35.76 8.35 -28.51
N ILE A 564 -35.75 7.23 -27.76
CA ILE A 564 -34.72 6.82 -26.83
C ILE A 564 -33.84 5.68 -27.40
N GLU A 565 -34.30 4.95 -28.44
CA GLU A 565 -33.49 3.99 -29.19
C GLU A 565 -32.61 4.69 -30.25
#